data_e820c736b78559468dff134939e501a1
#
_entry.id   e820c736b78559468dff134939e501a1
#
_cell.length_a   1.000
_cell.length_b   1.000
_cell.length_c   1.000
_cell.angle_alpha   90.00
_cell.angle_beta   90.00
_cell.angle_gamma   90.00
#
_symmetry.space_group_name_H-M   'P 1'
#
loop_
_entity.id
_entity.type
_entity.pdbx_description
1 polymer ?
#
loop_
_entity_poly.entity_id
_entity_poly.type
_entity_poly.pdbx_seq_one_letter_code
_entity_poly.pdbx_strand_id
1 'polypeptide(L)'
;MRGLKKAFALLLISSLGASMTACGSDNAKAATDSANGEVITLRILENDTAKQEGYLDELLSAFNEAYKDKGIQAVDANMEEYSNLAENGPYGYGPDVLYQANDKLMAYAEDKHILALNRDDFECASLIPEEAWDAFTMAVDGKQYTCAIPVNVQEPMLFYRKDKLPEGWEAQWDEDGDKTPDFLQNWSSLYQYSQQIVESSDGQNYGLVASCKDLYMMAQFDFSYGGYVFGKDENGLTKAEDVGFGKGDAAKGLLALRQFAGLMNEECIDDSIAQNRYAKVADGTYFCSISTPDTYVLFHDRLADVYKAEGSSDEEADQKATENLGMVELPGKMPADGDLSKKGDTVDTVVMGGVNGYGISAYTEHREACIEFVNFATSREMIKRRAEILGVAPTRSDVAQEMGGTTSMIFDSLNAGHISLMPSVKAVDQIWDPMGTLLSDVAKDAFREKKGETVKYADEASMQEALDKASKSIYDAIYTLSN
;
A
#
# COMPACT_ATOMS: atom_id res chain seq x y z
N MET A 1 26.51 8.45 34.06
CA MET A 1 26.35 8.36 35.55
C MET A 1 24.90 8.04 35.87
N ARG A 2 24.67 6.91 36.55
CA ARG A 2 23.49 6.52 37.38
C ARG A 2 22.14 6.67 36.70
N GLY A 3 21.39 5.66 36.32
CA GLY A 3 21.16 4.38 37.04
C GLY A 3 19.95 4.50 37.94
N LEU A 4 18.72 4.15 37.42
CA LEU A 4 17.65 3.79 38.35
C LEU A 4 16.86 2.59 37.83
N LYS A 5 17.20 1.43 38.32
CA LYS A 5 16.39 0.22 38.28
C LYS A 5 15.16 0.42 39.19
N LYS A 6 13.95 0.14 38.71
CA LYS A 6 12.82 -0.09 39.62
C LYS A 6 12.32 -1.51 39.48
N ALA A 7 12.28 -2.13 40.64
CA ALA A 7 12.01 -3.52 40.92
C ALA A 7 10.48 -3.79 40.88
N PHE A 8 10.18 -5.00 40.44
CA PHE A 8 8.89 -5.68 40.56
C PHE A 8 8.52 -5.92 42.03
N ALA A 9 7.25 -5.70 42.34
CA ALA A 9 6.64 -6.30 43.52
C ALA A 9 5.33 -7.01 43.09
N LEU A 10 5.36 -8.35 43.17
CA LEU A 10 4.19 -9.23 43.13
C LEU A 10 3.34 -9.00 44.39
N LEU A 11 2.02 -8.94 44.21
CA LEU A 11 1.08 -9.22 45.25
C LEU A 11 -0.05 -10.12 44.72
N LEU A 12 0.02 -11.38 45.10
CA LEU A 12 -1.05 -12.37 45.04
C LEU A 12 -2.06 -12.07 46.16
N ILE A 13 -3.35 -11.99 45.84
CA ILE A 13 -4.42 -12.29 46.79
C ILE A 13 -5.48 -13.11 46.09
N SER A 14 -5.61 -14.32 46.56
CA SER A 14 -6.66 -15.28 46.26
C SER A 14 -7.93 -14.98 47.06
N SER A 15 -9.13 -15.10 46.45
CA SER A 15 -10.29 -15.57 47.17
C SER A 15 -11.32 -16.20 46.24
N LEU A 16 -11.59 -17.48 46.49
CA LEU A 16 -12.65 -18.32 45.98
C LEU A 16 -14.02 -17.80 46.44
N GLY A 17 -15.02 -17.95 45.56
CA GLY A 17 -16.39 -17.86 45.97
C GLY A 17 -17.31 -18.42 44.89
N ALA A 18 -17.59 -19.71 44.90
CA ALA A 18 -18.54 -20.38 44.03
C ALA A 18 -19.96 -20.14 44.48
N SER A 19 -20.89 -19.97 43.52
CA SER A 19 -22.29 -20.39 43.68
C SER A 19 -22.91 -20.67 42.30
N MET A 20 -23.21 -21.92 42.05
CA MET A 20 -24.10 -22.40 40.98
C MET A 20 -25.57 -22.19 41.44
N THR A 21 -26.41 -21.85 40.45
CA THR A 21 -27.81 -22.39 40.28
C THR A 21 -28.30 -21.85 38.94
N ALA A 22 -28.51 -22.62 37.99
CA ALA A 22 -29.54 -23.52 37.46
C ALA A 22 -30.76 -22.85 36.83
N CYS A 23 -30.87 -23.10 35.49
CA CYS A 23 -32.08 -23.34 34.68
C CYS A 23 -33.27 -22.43 34.72
N GLY A 24 -33.66 -21.98 33.52
CA GLY A 24 -35.04 -21.59 33.18
C GLY A 24 -35.12 -21.01 31.77
N SER A 25 -35.61 -21.82 30.82
CA SER A 25 -36.03 -21.43 29.48
C SER A 25 -37.14 -20.41 29.54
N ASP A 26 -37.16 -19.42 28.66
CA ASP A 26 -38.28 -19.19 27.74
C ASP A 26 -38.08 -18.01 26.78
N ASN A 27 -38.72 -18.18 25.67
CA ASN A 27 -38.78 -17.40 24.44
C ASN A 27 -39.13 -15.91 24.53
N ALA A 28 -38.55 -15.22 23.53
CA ALA A 28 -39.11 -14.14 22.72
C ALA A 28 -39.54 -12.83 23.40
N LYS A 29 -38.89 -11.74 22.99
CA LYS A 29 -39.49 -10.63 22.23
C LYS A 29 -38.54 -9.44 22.14
N ALA A 30 -38.43 -8.95 20.92
CA ALA A 30 -38.37 -7.57 20.47
C ALA A 30 -38.02 -6.46 21.48
N ALA A 31 -37.02 -5.67 21.07
CA ALA A 31 -36.82 -4.24 21.30
C ALA A 31 -37.61 -3.60 22.48
N THR A 32 -36.88 -3.25 23.50
CA THR A 32 -37.22 -2.07 24.34
C THR A 32 -35.96 -1.59 25.06
N ASP A 33 -35.64 -0.32 24.83
CA ASP A 33 -34.96 0.63 25.68
C ASP A 33 -33.84 0.16 26.61
N SER A 34 -32.65 0.59 26.26
CA SER A 34 -31.43 0.61 27.08
C SER A 34 -31.67 1.40 28.38
N ALA A 35 -31.98 0.71 29.44
CA ALA A 35 -32.07 1.25 30.80
C ALA A 35 -31.20 0.45 31.78
N ASN A 36 -30.06 -0.09 31.30
CA ASN A 36 -28.93 -0.52 32.13
C ASN A 36 -27.69 -0.25 31.28
N GLY A 37 -26.86 0.70 31.70
CA GLY A 37 -25.74 1.21 30.95
C GLY A 37 -24.65 0.19 30.63
N GLU A 38 -24.93 -0.76 29.73
CA GLU A 38 -23.93 -1.63 29.13
C GLU A 38 -23.22 -0.82 28.07
N VAL A 39 -21.89 -0.63 28.24
CA VAL A 39 -21.05 0.09 27.31
C VAL A 39 -20.80 -0.81 26.11
N ILE A 40 -21.14 -0.33 24.90
CA ILE A 40 -20.78 -0.98 23.65
C ILE A 40 -19.28 -0.81 23.43
N THR A 41 -18.57 -1.92 23.25
CA THR A 41 -17.14 -1.91 22.98
C THR A 41 -16.88 -2.44 21.57
N LEU A 42 -16.37 -1.57 20.69
CA LEU A 42 -15.97 -1.91 19.32
C LEU A 42 -14.51 -2.32 19.29
N ARG A 43 -14.18 -3.36 18.53
CA ARG A 43 -12.83 -3.84 18.27
C ARG A 43 -12.39 -3.35 16.89
N ILE A 44 -11.32 -2.57 16.86
CA ILE A 44 -10.82 -1.91 15.65
C ILE A 44 -9.50 -2.55 15.23
N LEU A 45 -9.44 -3.01 13.98
CA LEU A 45 -8.21 -3.49 13.36
C LEU A 45 -7.66 -2.40 12.44
N GLU A 46 -6.46 -1.93 12.74
CA GLU A 46 -5.68 -1.00 11.95
C GLU A 46 -4.41 -1.67 11.42
N ASN A 47 -3.75 -1.02 10.45
CA ASN A 47 -2.47 -1.47 9.95
C ASN A 47 -1.35 -1.27 11.00
N ASP A 48 -0.28 -2.03 10.84
CA ASP A 48 0.80 -2.04 11.83
C ASP A 48 1.53 -0.69 11.92
N THR A 49 1.66 0.05 10.81
CA THR A 49 2.26 1.40 10.82
C THR A 49 1.41 2.38 11.64
N ALA A 50 0.08 2.36 11.50
CA ALA A 50 -0.80 3.21 12.30
C ALA A 50 -0.71 2.93 13.81
N LYS A 51 -0.47 1.66 14.16
CA LYS A 51 -0.24 1.27 15.56
C LYS A 51 1.11 1.76 16.05
N GLN A 52 2.17 1.53 15.28
CA GLN A 52 3.55 1.90 15.65
C GLN A 52 3.74 3.40 15.79
N GLU A 53 3.14 4.19 14.89
CA GLU A 53 3.23 5.66 14.87
C GLU A 53 2.23 6.34 15.80
N GLY A 54 1.41 5.59 16.54
CA GLY A 54 0.49 6.10 17.55
C GLY A 54 -0.81 6.70 17.00
N TYR A 55 -1.07 6.63 15.69
CA TYR A 55 -2.32 7.11 15.12
C TYR A 55 -3.54 6.36 15.68
N LEU A 56 -3.45 5.03 15.81
CA LEU A 56 -4.55 4.25 16.39
C LEU A 56 -4.88 4.70 17.82
N ASP A 57 -3.87 4.89 18.67
CA ASP A 57 -4.08 5.33 20.05
C ASP A 57 -4.74 6.71 20.11
N GLU A 58 -4.33 7.65 19.23
CA GLU A 58 -4.94 8.97 19.12
C GLU A 58 -6.41 8.88 18.66
N LEU A 59 -6.71 8.09 17.62
CA LEU A 59 -8.06 7.86 17.10
C LEU A 59 -8.97 7.28 18.17
N LEU A 60 -8.54 6.22 18.85
CA LEU A 60 -9.32 5.54 19.89
C LEU A 60 -9.58 6.47 21.08
N SER A 61 -8.56 7.21 21.51
CA SER A 61 -8.69 8.17 22.62
C SER A 61 -9.69 9.28 22.29
N ALA A 62 -9.59 9.87 21.10
CA ALA A 62 -10.49 10.93 20.65
C ALA A 62 -11.93 10.42 20.48
N PHE A 63 -12.13 9.25 19.89
CA PHE A 63 -13.44 8.63 19.76
C PHE A 63 -14.07 8.34 21.12
N ASN A 64 -13.34 7.72 22.02
CA ASN A 64 -13.82 7.33 23.34
C ASN A 64 -14.23 8.55 24.18
N GLU A 65 -13.51 9.67 24.07
CA GLU A 65 -13.92 10.92 24.74
C GLU A 65 -15.18 11.52 24.09
N ALA A 66 -15.30 11.51 22.76
CA ALA A 66 -16.44 12.07 22.05
C ALA A 66 -17.73 11.25 22.26
N TYR A 67 -17.63 9.94 22.45
CA TYR A 67 -18.77 9.02 22.51
C TYR A 67 -19.06 8.45 23.90
N LYS A 68 -18.35 8.88 24.95
CA LYS A 68 -18.57 8.41 26.32
C LYS A 68 -19.98 8.55 26.79
N ASP A 69 -20.66 9.67 26.49
CA ASP A 69 -22.02 9.94 26.89
C ASP A 69 -23.06 9.13 26.10
N LYS A 70 -22.67 8.58 24.95
CA LYS A 70 -23.46 7.62 24.16
C LYS A 70 -23.28 6.17 24.64
N GLY A 71 -22.36 5.90 25.56
CA GLY A 71 -22.05 4.55 26.03
C GLY A 71 -21.38 3.69 24.97
N ILE A 72 -20.61 4.30 24.05
CA ILE A 72 -19.84 3.60 23.01
C ILE A 72 -18.36 3.87 23.24
N GLN A 73 -17.55 2.82 23.19
CA GLN A 73 -16.10 2.91 23.20
C GLN A 73 -15.48 2.03 22.12
N ALA A 74 -14.26 2.33 21.71
CA ALA A 74 -13.47 1.56 20.76
C ALA A 74 -12.13 1.15 21.39
N VAL A 75 -11.65 -0.05 21.07
CA VAL A 75 -10.39 -0.60 21.53
C VAL A 75 -9.63 -1.23 20.35
N ASP A 76 -8.32 -1.31 20.42
CA ASP A 76 -7.53 -2.12 19.49
C ASP A 76 -8.02 -3.57 19.51
N ALA A 77 -8.29 -4.14 18.35
CA ALA A 77 -8.62 -5.56 18.22
C ALA A 77 -7.47 -6.47 18.68
N ASN A 78 -6.24 -5.92 18.79
CA ASN A 78 -5.02 -6.60 19.18
C ASN A 78 -4.76 -7.84 18.32
N MET A 79 -4.88 -7.65 17.01
CA MET A 79 -4.69 -8.68 15.99
C MET A 79 -3.61 -8.23 15.00
N GLU A 80 -2.98 -9.21 14.35
CA GLU A 80 -2.11 -8.98 13.20
C GLU A 80 -2.89 -8.31 12.05
N GLU A 81 -2.28 -7.36 11.34
CA GLU A 81 -2.92 -6.59 10.26
C GLU A 81 -3.63 -7.49 9.23
N TYR A 82 -2.99 -8.59 8.84
CA TYR A 82 -3.53 -9.53 7.85
C TYR A 82 -4.23 -10.74 8.48
N SER A 83 -4.70 -10.62 9.73
CA SER A 83 -5.51 -11.66 10.36
C SER A 83 -6.76 -11.97 9.53
N ASN A 84 -7.02 -13.27 9.31
CA ASN A 84 -8.10 -13.71 8.44
C ASN A 84 -9.48 -13.55 9.12
N LEU A 85 -10.25 -12.55 8.66
CA LEU A 85 -11.61 -12.32 9.14
C LEU A 85 -12.53 -13.52 8.91
N ALA A 86 -12.37 -14.25 7.81
CA ALA A 86 -13.18 -15.44 7.49
C ALA A 86 -12.98 -16.58 8.50
N GLU A 87 -11.79 -16.67 9.07
CA GLU A 87 -11.48 -17.67 10.09
C GLU A 87 -11.91 -17.23 11.49
N ASN A 88 -11.68 -15.96 11.84
CA ASN A 88 -11.87 -15.46 13.20
C ASN A 88 -13.30 -14.92 13.45
N GLY A 89 -13.90 -14.29 12.44
CA GLY A 89 -15.19 -13.64 12.52
C GLY A 89 -16.34 -14.55 12.97
N PRO A 90 -16.55 -15.73 12.36
CA PRO A 90 -17.63 -16.66 12.73
C PRO A 90 -17.61 -17.12 14.18
N TYR A 91 -16.47 -17.05 14.83
CA TYR A 91 -16.28 -17.44 16.24
C TYR A 91 -16.30 -16.26 17.21
N GLY A 92 -16.58 -15.03 16.72
CA GLY A 92 -16.60 -13.82 17.55
C GLY A 92 -15.22 -13.29 17.96
N TYR A 93 -14.14 -13.77 17.31
CA TYR A 93 -12.77 -13.32 17.58
C TYR A 93 -12.28 -12.24 16.61
N GLY A 94 -13.05 -11.93 15.56
CA GLY A 94 -12.72 -10.91 14.58
C GLY A 94 -12.91 -9.48 15.09
N PRO A 95 -12.44 -8.46 14.36
CA PRO A 95 -12.72 -7.05 14.60
C PRO A 95 -14.18 -6.72 14.22
N ASP A 96 -14.71 -5.63 14.77
CA ASP A 96 -15.98 -5.02 14.34
C ASP A 96 -15.78 -4.11 13.12
N VAL A 97 -14.69 -3.32 13.13
CA VAL A 97 -14.26 -2.45 12.04
C VAL A 97 -12.83 -2.80 11.68
N LEU A 98 -12.52 -2.86 10.39
CA LEU A 98 -11.19 -3.17 9.90
C LEU A 98 -10.78 -2.21 8.79
N TYR A 99 -9.55 -1.74 8.87
CA TYR A 99 -8.87 -0.97 7.84
C TYR A 99 -7.99 -1.90 7.00
N GLN A 100 -8.25 -1.95 5.68
CA GLN A 100 -7.53 -2.83 4.76
C GLN A 100 -7.53 -2.25 3.34
N ALA A 101 -6.68 -2.82 2.48
CA ALA A 101 -6.65 -2.54 1.05
C ALA A 101 -7.92 -3.06 0.34
N ASN A 102 -8.26 -2.43 -0.78
CA ASN A 102 -9.49 -2.71 -1.52
C ASN A 102 -9.62 -4.16 -1.99
N ASP A 103 -8.54 -4.82 -2.41
CA ASP A 103 -8.55 -6.23 -2.81
C ASP A 103 -9.00 -7.14 -1.66
N LYS A 104 -8.49 -6.93 -0.45
CA LYS A 104 -8.85 -7.72 0.73
C LYS A 104 -10.27 -7.47 1.18
N LEU A 105 -10.70 -6.21 1.22
CA LEU A 105 -12.07 -5.88 1.61
C LEU A 105 -13.09 -6.40 0.61
N MET A 106 -12.80 -6.33 -0.70
CA MET A 106 -13.67 -6.90 -1.71
C MET A 106 -13.73 -8.44 -1.66
N ALA A 107 -12.61 -9.13 -1.42
CA ALA A 107 -12.62 -10.58 -1.23
C ALA A 107 -13.52 -10.97 -0.03
N TYR A 108 -13.44 -10.23 1.07
CA TYR A 108 -14.34 -10.44 2.21
C TYR A 108 -15.79 -10.09 1.88
N ALA A 109 -16.05 -9.08 1.05
CA ALA A 109 -17.39 -8.69 0.65
C ALA A 109 -18.07 -9.76 -0.23
N GLU A 110 -17.35 -10.31 -1.22
CA GLU A 110 -17.84 -11.39 -2.07
C GLU A 110 -18.20 -12.64 -1.26
N ASP A 111 -17.40 -12.97 -0.24
CA ASP A 111 -17.62 -14.07 0.68
C ASP A 111 -18.59 -13.73 1.85
N LYS A 112 -19.15 -12.50 1.86
CA LYS A 112 -20.12 -11.99 2.86
C LYS A 112 -19.57 -11.91 4.29
N HIS A 113 -18.29 -11.67 4.45
CA HIS A 113 -17.65 -11.48 5.74
C HIS A 113 -17.68 -10.01 6.21
N ILE A 114 -17.95 -9.06 5.30
CA ILE A 114 -18.18 -7.64 5.62
C ILE A 114 -19.53 -7.18 5.06
N LEU A 115 -20.05 -6.11 5.65
CA LEU A 115 -21.37 -5.59 5.34
C LEU A 115 -21.38 -4.81 4.01
N ALA A 116 -22.49 -4.94 3.27
CA ALA A 116 -22.85 -4.00 2.22
C ALA A 116 -23.41 -2.73 2.85
N LEU A 117 -22.82 -1.57 2.52
CA LEU A 117 -23.13 -0.27 3.13
C LEU A 117 -23.68 0.68 2.07
N ASN A 118 -24.55 1.63 2.49
CA ASN A 118 -24.93 2.74 1.62
C ASN A 118 -23.92 3.87 1.80
N ARG A 119 -23.49 4.49 0.69
CA ARG A 119 -22.63 5.67 0.73
C ARG A 119 -23.27 6.82 1.52
N ASP A 120 -24.60 6.99 1.41
CA ASP A 120 -25.37 8.05 2.05
C ASP A 120 -25.40 7.96 3.58
N ASP A 121 -25.01 6.82 4.17
CA ASP A 121 -24.86 6.67 5.61
C ASP A 121 -23.60 7.38 6.16
N PHE A 122 -22.73 7.91 5.28
CA PHE A 122 -21.44 8.49 5.65
C PHE A 122 -21.31 9.97 5.25
N GLU A 123 -20.94 10.80 6.22
CA GLU A 123 -20.85 12.26 6.06
C GLU A 123 -19.77 12.69 5.03
N CYS A 124 -18.72 11.88 4.87
CA CYS A 124 -17.63 12.14 3.92
C CYS A 124 -17.97 11.81 2.46
N ALA A 125 -19.12 11.19 2.18
CA ALA A 125 -19.42 10.57 0.87
C ALA A 125 -19.25 11.52 -0.32
N SER A 126 -19.71 12.77 -0.22
CA SER A 126 -19.62 13.77 -1.28
C SER A 126 -18.22 14.39 -1.46
N LEU A 127 -17.29 14.08 -0.58
CA LEU A 127 -15.92 14.61 -0.57
C LEU A 127 -14.88 13.62 -1.10
N ILE A 128 -15.33 12.41 -1.44
CA ILE A 128 -14.49 11.32 -1.95
C ILE A 128 -14.75 11.18 -3.45
N PRO A 129 -13.70 11.14 -4.31
CA PRO A 129 -13.85 10.94 -5.75
C PRO A 129 -14.53 9.61 -6.10
N GLU A 130 -15.24 9.58 -7.24
CA GLU A 130 -15.90 8.34 -7.71
C GLU A 130 -14.88 7.22 -7.98
N GLU A 131 -13.70 7.54 -8.47
CA GLU A 131 -12.62 6.59 -8.73
C GLU A 131 -12.23 5.82 -7.46
N ALA A 132 -12.17 6.49 -6.30
CA ALA A 132 -11.91 5.84 -5.02
C ALA A 132 -13.09 5.00 -4.52
N TRP A 133 -14.34 5.43 -4.80
CA TRP A 133 -15.52 4.63 -4.50
C TRP A 133 -15.62 3.38 -5.37
N ASP A 134 -15.22 3.47 -6.64
CA ASP A 134 -15.22 2.34 -7.57
C ASP A 134 -14.39 1.16 -7.02
N ALA A 135 -13.30 1.47 -6.28
CA ALA A 135 -12.47 0.46 -5.62
C ALA A 135 -13.23 -0.39 -4.56
N PHE A 136 -14.38 0.07 -4.07
CA PHE A 136 -15.18 -0.62 -3.06
C PHE A 136 -16.63 -0.87 -3.47
N THR A 137 -16.98 -0.55 -4.72
CA THR A 137 -18.35 -0.71 -5.21
C THR A 137 -18.66 -2.18 -5.48
N MET A 138 -19.77 -2.64 -4.94
CA MET A 138 -20.31 -3.99 -5.12
C MET A 138 -21.79 -3.94 -5.50
N ALA A 139 -22.27 -4.98 -6.18
CA ALA A 139 -23.68 -5.14 -6.51
C ALA A 139 -24.31 -6.26 -5.68
N VAL A 140 -25.41 -5.96 -4.99
CA VAL A 140 -26.23 -6.95 -4.27
C VAL A 140 -27.67 -6.84 -4.76
N ASP A 141 -28.21 -7.91 -5.32
CA ASP A 141 -29.58 -7.95 -5.87
C ASP A 141 -29.88 -6.82 -6.87
N GLY A 142 -28.88 -6.46 -7.71
CA GLY A 142 -28.98 -5.42 -8.73
C GLY A 142 -28.95 -3.98 -8.21
N LYS A 143 -28.62 -3.78 -6.94
CA LYS A 143 -28.38 -2.45 -6.33
C LYS A 143 -26.91 -2.28 -6.02
N GLN A 144 -26.41 -1.07 -6.19
CA GLN A 144 -25.04 -0.71 -5.82
C GLN A 144 -24.93 -0.41 -4.34
N TYR A 145 -23.89 -0.94 -3.73
CA TYR A 145 -23.46 -0.70 -2.35
C TYR A 145 -21.95 -0.49 -2.34
N THR A 146 -21.43 -0.05 -1.22
CA THR A 146 -19.98 -0.08 -0.95
C THR A 146 -19.67 -1.11 0.12
N CYS A 147 -18.52 -1.78 0.03
CA CYS A 147 -18.05 -2.70 1.07
C CYS A 147 -17.17 -2.00 2.11
N ALA A 148 -16.66 -0.81 1.79
CA ALA A 148 -15.83 -0.01 2.69
C ALA A 148 -15.93 1.47 2.36
N ILE A 149 -15.46 2.30 3.28
CA ILE A 149 -15.35 3.75 3.11
C ILE A 149 -13.91 4.07 2.77
N PRO A 150 -13.64 4.65 1.57
CA PRO A 150 -12.28 4.99 1.15
C PRO A 150 -11.63 5.99 2.10
N VAL A 151 -10.36 5.75 2.46
CA VAL A 151 -9.60 6.57 3.42
C VAL A 151 -8.39 7.22 2.77
N ASN A 152 -7.54 6.43 2.12
CA ASN A 152 -6.37 6.95 1.42
C ASN A 152 -6.07 6.16 0.15
N VAL A 153 -5.43 6.86 -0.80
CA VAL A 153 -4.85 6.27 -2.00
C VAL A 153 -3.41 5.90 -1.71
N GLN A 154 -2.97 4.79 -2.26
CA GLN A 154 -1.58 4.36 -2.26
C GLN A 154 -1.11 4.10 -3.69
N GLU A 155 0.14 4.50 -3.94
CA GLU A 155 0.89 4.16 -5.14
C GLU A 155 2.36 3.91 -4.79
N PRO A 156 3.13 3.21 -5.64
CA PRO A 156 4.57 3.15 -5.50
C PRO A 156 5.21 4.52 -5.65
N MET A 157 6.05 4.89 -4.68
CA MET A 157 6.81 6.15 -4.66
C MET A 157 8.30 5.85 -4.70
N LEU A 158 9.10 6.82 -5.10
CA LEU A 158 10.55 6.74 -5.09
C LEU A 158 11.10 7.46 -3.86
N PHE A 159 11.75 6.73 -2.98
CA PHE A 159 12.49 7.25 -1.83
C PHE A 159 13.97 7.37 -2.20
N TYR A 160 14.61 8.51 -1.92
CA TYR A 160 15.99 8.74 -2.32
C TYR A 160 16.81 9.53 -1.31
N ARG A 161 18.12 9.44 -1.39
CA ARG A 161 19.08 10.10 -0.52
C ARG A 161 19.54 11.41 -1.12
N LYS A 162 19.05 12.55 -0.60
CA LYS A 162 19.44 13.91 -1.02
C LYS A 162 20.93 14.19 -0.75
N ASP A 163 21.46 13.72 0.36
CA ASP A 163 22.87 13.90 0.73
C ASP A 163 23.84 13.02 -0.07
N LYS A 164 23.35 12.15 -0.94
CA LYS A 164 24.15 11.38 -1.90
C LYS A 164 24.17 12.00 -3.31
N LEU A 165 23.45 13.10 -3.49
CA LEU A 165 23.53 13.89 -4.73
C LEU A 165 24.91 14.55 -4.81
N PRO A 166 25.50 14.70 -6.01
CA PRO A 166 26.77 15.43 -6.19
C PRO A 166 26.66 16.88 -5.76
N GLU A 167 27.77 17.46 -5.27
CA GLU A 167 27.83 18.89 -4.95
C GLU A 167 27.46 19.74 -6.18
N GLY A 168 26.52 20.69 -6.00
CA GLY A 168 26.01 21.56 -7.05
C GLY A 168 25.07 20.92 -8.05
N TRP A 169 24.45 19.79 -7.68
CA TRP A 169 23.48 19.06 -8.50
C TRP A 169 22.31 19.94 -8.98
N GLU A 170 21.92 20.94 -8.20
CA GLU A 170 20.83 21.87 -8.53
C GLU A 170 21.11 22.62 -9.83
N ALA A 171 22.35 23.01 -10.08
CA ALA A 171 22.73 23.70 -11.32
C ALA A 171 22.66 22.80 -12.55
N GLN A 172 22.67 21.49 -12.37
CA GLN A 172 22.68 20.48 -13.45
C GLN A 172 21.33 19.81 -13.65
N TRP A 173 20.56 19.61 -12.59
CA TRP A 173 19.37 18.76 -12.57
C TRP A 173 18.18 19.34 -11.77
N ASP A 174 18.06 20.66 -11.67
CA ASP A 174 16.93 21.34 -11.03
C ASP A 174 16.60 22.59 -11.88
N GLU A 175 16.10 22.33 -13.11
CA GLU A 175 15.85 23.38 -14.09
C GLU A 175 14.64 24.25 -13.68
N ASP A 176 13.63 23.66 -13.02
CA ASP A 176 12.42 24.32 -12.57
C ASP A 176 12.50 24.91 -11.15
N GLY A 177 13.55 24.57 -10.39
CA GLY A 177 13.82 25.10 -9.05
C GLY A 177 12.95 24.47 -7.95
N ASP A 178 12.38 23.30 -8.18
CA ASP A 178 11.53 22.58 -7.22
C ASP A 178 12.31 21.78 -6.17
N LYS A 179 13.65 21.74 -6.31
CA LYS A 179 14.60 20.99 -5.48
C LYS A 179 14.44 19.47 -5.57
N THR A 180 13.86 19.00 -6.67
CA THR A 180 13.80 17.59 -7.04
C THR A 180 14.71 17.36 -8.24
N PRO A 181 15.64 16.41 -8.21
CA PRO A 181 16.49 16.16 -9.36
C PRO A 181 15.71 15.75 -10.61
N ASP A 182 15.84 16.51 -11.72
CA ASP A 182 15.15 16.26 -12.99
C ASP A 182 15.34 14.83 -13.52
N PHE A 183 16.47 14.18 -13.22
CA PHE A 183 16.69 12.80 -13.65
C PHE A 183 15.77 11.79 -12.97
N LEU A 184 15.10 12.16 -11.88
CA LEU A 184 14.06 11.35 -11.24
C LEU A 184 12.70 11.42 -11.95
N GLN A 185 12.52 12.34 -12.90
CA GLN A 185 11.27 12.51 -13.63
C GLN A 185 11.14 11.59 -14.86
N ASN A 186 12.25 10.91 -15.28
CA ASN A 186 12.28 10.06 -16.45
C ASN A 186 13.09 8.78 -16.22
N TRP A 187 12.53 7.62 -16.56
CA TRP A 187 13.17 6.32 -16.33
C TRP A 187 14.51 6.15 -17.06
N SER A 188 14.65 6.70 -18.28
CA SER A 188 15.95 6.65 -18.99
C SER A 188 17.00 7.50 -18.29
N SER A 189 16.62 8.65 -17.72
CA SER A 189 17.55 9.49 -16.96
C SER A 189 17.96 8.84 -15.63
N LEU A 190 17.00 8.25 -14.90
CA LEU A 190 17.29 7.47 -13.69
C LEU A 190 18.18 6.25 -14.00
N TYR A 191 17.96 5.57 -15.14
CA TYR A 191 18.81 4.48 -15.60
C TYR A 191 20.25 4.96 -15.84
N GLN A 192 20.44 6.07 -16.55
CA GLN A 192 21.76 6.63 -16.84
C GLN A 192 22.48 7.07 -15.55
N TYR A 193 21.76 7.67 -14.60
CA TYR A 193 22.32 8.04 -13.30
C TYR A 193 22.70 6.80 -12.48
N SER A 194 21.86 5.76 -12.50
CA SER A 194 22.15 4.47 -11.86
C SER A 194 23.39 3.81 -12.45
N GLN A 195 23.59 3.90 -13.78
CA GLN A 195 24.79 3.41 -14.44
C GLN A 195 26.05 4.14 -13.95
N GLN A 196 26.00 5.47 -13.83
CA GLN A 196 27.11 6.27 -13.29
C GLN A 196 27.47 5.86 -11.84
N ILE A 197 26.47 5.58 -10.99
CA ILE A 197 26.72 5.10 -9.63
C ILE A 197 27.45 3.76 -9.62
N VAL A 198 26.97 2.80 -10.42
CA VAL A 198 27.59 1.46 -10.52
C VAL A 198 29.03 1.56 -11.04
N GLU A 199 29.26 2.33 -12.12
CA GLU A 199 30.58 2.50 -12.73
C GLU A 199 31.56 3.23 -11.80
N SER A 200 31.13 4.32 -11.16
CA SER A 200 32.00 5.11 -10.27
C SER A 200 32.36 4.40 -8.97
N SER A 201 31.55 3.45 -8.53
CA SER A 201 31.76 2.67 -7.31
C SER A 201 32.39 1.29 -7.56
N ASP A 202 32.75 0.97 -8.80
CA ASP A 202 33.22 -0.38 -9.20
C ASP A 202 32.24 -1.49 -8.75
N GLY A 203 30.94 -1.22 -8.91
CA GLY A 203 29.85 -2.14 -8.58
C GLY A 203 29.59 -2.33 -7.07
N GLN A 204 30.07 -1.42 -6.23
CA GLN A 204 29.80 -1.46 -4.78
C GLN A 204 28.48 -0.77 -4.42
N ASN A 205 28.09 0.27 -5.17
CA ASN A 205 26.86 1.01 -4.97
C ASN A 205 25.96 0.92 -6.20
N TYR A 206 24.67 1.09 -5.98
CA TYR A 206 23.61 0.92 -6.97
C TYR A 206 22.65 2.11 -6.98
N GLY A 207 22.00 2.37 -8.11
CA GLY A 207 21.02 3.44 -8.22
C GLY A 207 19.72 3.08 -7.53
N LEU A 208 19.14 1.93 -7.83
CA LEU A 208 17.79 1.55 -7.39
C LEU A 208 17.78 0.21 -6.67
N VAL A 209 17.05 0.13 -5.57
CA VAL A 209 16.66 -1.12 -4.90
C VAL A 209 15.14 -1.30 -4.95
N ALA A 210 14.70 -2.44 -5.47
CA ALA A 210 13.31 -2.89 -5.42
C ALA A 210 13.27 -4.40 -5.63
N SER A 211 12.25 -5.10 -5.11
CA SER A 211 12.03 -6.50 -5.47
C SER A 211 11.46 -6.60 -6.89
N CYS A 212 12.21 -7.20 -7.80
CA CYS A 212 11.71 -7.42 -9.17
C CYS A 212 10.55 -8.44 -9.22
N LYS A 213 10.33 -9.21 -8.14
CA LYS A 213 9.20 -10.15 -8.02
C LYS A 213 7.90 -9.48 -7.59
N ASP A 214 8.00 -8.31 -6.97
CA ASP A 214 6.85 -7.57 -6.46
C ASP A 214 6.08 -6.89 -7.60
N LEU A 215 4.99 -7.51 -8.03
CA LEU A 215 4.15 -6.98 -9.11
C LEU A 215 3.62 -5.58 -8.80
N TYR A 216 3.23 -5.30 -7.55
CA TYR A 216 2.70 -3.98 -7.18
C TYR A 216 3.74 -2.88 -7.43
N MET A 217 5.00 -3.13 -7.08
CA MET A 217 6.11 -2.19 -7.26
C MET A 217 6.66 -2.15 -8.69
N MET A 218 6.37 -3.17 -9.53
CA MET A 218 6.91 -3.31 -10.89
C MET A 218 5.88 -3.18 -12.01
N ALA A 219 4.60 -2.97 -11.69
CA ALA A 219 3.51 -2.94 -12.67
C ALA A 219 3.69 -1.86 -13.75
N GLN A 220 4.40 -0.77 -13.47
CA GLN A 220 4.71 0.27 -14.45
C GLN A 220 5.42 -0.25 -15.69
N PHE A 221 6.17 -1.35 -15.58
CA PHE A 221 6.82 -2.00 -16.73
C PHE A 221 5.86 -2.80 -17.63
N ASP A 222 4.60 -2.94 -17.24
CA ASP A 222 3.53 -3.52 -18.07
C ASP A 222 2.49 -2.44 -18.42
N PHE A 223 1.98 -1.71 -17.42
CA PHE A 223 0.85 -0.79 -17.57
C PHE A 223 1.17 0.44 -18.42
N SER A 224 2.38 0.98 -18.35
CA SER A 224 2.79 2.14 -19.16
C SER A 224 2.76 1.84 -20.67
N TYR A 225 2.80 0.57 -21.04
CA TYR A 225 2.77 0.11 -22.42
C TYR A 225 1.41 -0.48 -22.83
N GLY A 226 0.37 -0.28 -22.04
CA GLY A 226 -1.00 -0.65 -22.36
C GLY A 226 -1.46 -1.99 -21.78
N GLY A 227 -0.65 -2.63 -20.92
CA GLY A 227 -1.10 -3.74 -20.10
C GLY A 227 -2.07 -3.28 -18.99
N TYR A 228 -2.84 -4.20 -18.47
CA TYR A 228 -3.78 -3.99 -17.37
C TYR A 228 -4.06 -5.32 -16.65
N VAL A 229 -4.66 -5.27 -15.47
CA VAL A 229 -5.00 -6.51 -14.74
C VAL A 229 -6.18 -7.23 -15.39
N PHE A 230 -7.36 -6.62 -15.33
CA PHE A 230 -8.60 -7.14 -15.92
C PHE A 230 -9.30 -6.06 -16.73
N GLY A 231 -9.90 -6.46 -17.84
CA GLY A 231 -10.75 -5.57 -18.64
C GLY A 231 -12.05 -5.20 -17.93
N LYS A 232 -12.83 -4.32 -18.57
CA LYS A 232 -14.16 -3.92 -18.10
C LYS A 232 -15.21 -4.30 -19.15
N ASP A 233 -16.42 -4.59 -18.69
CA ASP A 233 -17.58 -4.80 -19.56
C ASP A 233 -18.17 -3.47 -20.05
N GLU A 234 -19.27 -3.53 -20.83
CA GLU A 234 -19.97 -2.37 -21.36
C GLU A 234 -20.58 -1.44 -20.28
N ASN A 235 -20.72 -1.92 -19.05
CA ASN A 235 -21.21 -1.18 -17.88
C ASN A 235 -20.07 -0.67 -16.99
N GLY A 236 -18.81 -0.91 -17.37
CA GLY A 236 -17.62 -0.53 -16.59
C GLY A 236 -17.28 -1.47 -15.44
N LEU A 237 -17.96 -2.63 -15.33
CA LEU A 237 -17.68 -3.62 -14.30
C LEU A 237 -16.45 -4.45 -14.68
N THR A 238 -15.65 -4.82 -13.69
CA THR A 238 -14.48 -5.67 -13.89
C THR A 238 -14.85 -7.02 -14.46
N LYS A 239 -14.15 -7.40 -15.53
CA LYS A 239 -14.30 -8.65 -16.26
C LYS A 239 -13.07 -9.53 -16.05
N ALA A 240 -13.08 -10.35 -14.99
CA ALA A 240 -11.93 -11.11 -14.55
C ALA A 240 -11.39 -12.11 -15.59
N GLU A 241 -12.23 -12.55 -16.52
CA GLU A 241 -11.81 -13.40 -17.64
C GLU A 241 -11.06 -12.65 -18.76
N ASP A 242 -11.07 -11.32 -18.77
CA ASP A 242 -10.28 -10.49 -19.69
C ASP A 242 -8.95 -10.09 -19.03
N VAL A 243 -8.04 -11.04 -18.90
CA VAL A 243 -6.71 -10.83 -18.34
C VAL A 243 -5.86 -10.03 -19.32
N GLY A 244 -5.37 -8.87 -18.88
CA GLY A 244 -4.78 -7.85 -19.74
C GLY A 244 -3.26 -7.72 -19.68
N PHE A 245 -2.56 -8.52 -18.89
CA PHE A 245 -1.09 -8.54 -18.94
C PHE A 245 -0.64 -9.00 -20.33
N GLY A 246 0.26 -8.23 -20.92
CA GLY A 246 0.72 -8.49 -22.30
C GLY A 246 -0.17 -7.90 -23.39
N LYS A 247 -1.18 -7.09 -23.04
CA LYS A 247 -1.87 -6.26 -24.02
C LYS A 247 -1.04 -5.03 -24.40
N GLY A 248 -1.44 -4.39 -25.49
CA GLY A 248 -0.67 -3.25 -26.01
C GLY A 248 0.76 -3.66 -26.39
N ASP A 249 1.71 -2.87 -26.00
CA ASP A 249 3.13 -3.05 -26.22
C ASP A 249 3.89 -3.52 -24.93
N ALA A 250 3.21 -4.21 -24.01
CA ALA A 250 3.71 -4.59 -22.68
C ALA A 250 5.07 -5.35 -22.74
N ALA A 251 5.32 -6.09 -23.81
CA ALA A 251 6.62 -6.75 -24.02
C ALA A 251 7.81 -5.76 -24.04
N LYS A 252 7.62 -4.53 -24.53
CA LYS A 252 8.65 -3.48 -24.48
C LYS A 252 8.96 -3.06 -23.05
N GLY A 253 7.96 -3.01 -22.18
CA GLY A 253 8.15 -2.72 -20.76
C GLY A 253 8.99 -3.79 -20.07
N LEU A 254 8.80 -5.07 -20.38
CA LEU A 254 9.64 -6.14 -19.84
C LEU A 254 11.09 -6.07 -20.35
N LEU A 255 11.34 -5.58 -21.58
CA LEU A 255 12.70 -5.28 -22.06
C LEU A 255 13.34 -4.18 -21.20
N ALA A 256 12.57 -3.11 -20.90
CA ALA A 256 13.04 -2.04 -20.02
C ALA A 256 13.34 -2.57 -18.59
N LEU A 257 12.48 -3.41 -18.01
CA LEU A 257 12.72 -4.06 -16.72
C LEU A 257 14.02 -4.88 -16.73
N ARG A 258 14.20 -5.74 -17.73
CA ARG A 258 15.43 -6.54 -17.87
C ARG A 258 16.68 -5.65 -17.95
N GLN A 259 16.60 -4.57 -18.72
CA GLN A 259 17.70 -3.63 -18.87
C GLN A 259 18.02 -2.94 -17.54
N PHE A 260 17.00 -2.46 -16.81
CA PHE A 260 17.20 -1.82 -15.50
C PHE A 260 17.73 -2.80 -14.45
N ALA A 261 17.21 -4.03 -14.41
CA ALA A 261 17.67 -5.09 -13.51
C ALA A 261 19.18 -5.35 -13.68
N GLY A 262 19.72 -5.14 -14.87
CA GLY A 262 21.14 -5.22 -15.14
C GLY A 262 22.01 -4.22 -14.37
N LEU A 263 21.44 -3.13 -13.85
CA LEU A 263 22.10 -2.13 -13.00
C LEU A 263 21.80 -2.32 -11.51
N MET A 264 20.99 -3.30 -11.13
CA MET A 264 20.71 -3.65 -9.74
C MET A 264 21.67 -4.73 -9.23
N ASN A 265 21.66 -5.02 -7.94
CA ASN A 265 22.28 -6.21 -7.38
C ASN A 265 21.35 -7.44 -7.60
N GLU A 266 21.93 -8.63 -7.72
CA GLU A 266 21.17 -9.88 -7.92
C GLU A 266 20.18 -10.16 -6.76
N GLU A 267 20.42 -9.61 -5.58
CA GLU A 267 19.50 -9.68 -4.44
C GLU A 267 18.11 -9.03 -4.69
N CYS A 268 17.99 -8.16 -5.71
CA CYS A 268 16.74 -7.52 -6.12
C CYS A 268 15.81 -8.43 -6.94
N ILE A 269 16.25 -9.65 -7.31
CA ILE A 269 15.46 -10.54 -8.16
C ILE A 269 14.21 -11.06 -7.45
N ASP A 270 14.30 -11.30 -6.13
CA ASP A 270 13.24 -11.87 -5.32
C ASP A 270 12.87 -10.99 -4.10
N ASP A 271 11.97 -11.47 -3.25
CA ASP A 271 11.46 -10.72 -2.10
C ASP A 271 12.44 -10.62 -0.93
N SER A 272 13.61 -11.26 -0.99
CA SER A 272 14.58 -11.23 0.12
C SER A 272 15.08 -9.82 0.43
N ILE A 273 15.11 -8.94 -0.58
CA ILE A 273 15.50 -7.54 -0.43
C ILE A 273 14.42 -6.68 0.23
N ALA A 274 13.14 -7.09 0.21
CA ALA A 274 12.01 -6.27 0.65
C ALA A 274 12.18 -5.75 2.09
N GLN A 275 12.70 -6.58 2.99
CA GLN A 275 12.93 -6.21 4.40
C GLN A 275 14.25 -5.44 4.61
N ASN A 276 15.21 -5.60 3.70
CA ASN A 276 16.54 -5.00 3.85
C ASN A 276 16.67 -3.65 3.13
N ARG A 277 15.75 -3.28 2.24
CA ARG A 277 15.85 -2.06 1.42
C ARG A 277 16.01 -0.78 2.25
N TYR A 278 15.34 -0.68 3.38
CA TYR A 278 15.43 0.48 4.28
C TYR A 278 16.85 0.72 4.78
N ALA A 279 17.49 -0.34 5.29
CA ALA A 279 18.87 -0.29 5.75
C ALA A 279 19.86 -0.01 4.61
N LYS A 280 19.63 -0.60 3.43
CA LYS A 280 20.47 -0.45 2.25
C LYS A 280 20.43 0.95 1.63
N VAL A 281 19.29 1.64 1.69
CA VAL A 281 19.20 3.05 1.34
C VAL A 281 19.86 3.91 2.41
N ALA A 282 19.61 3.60 3.70
CA ALA A 282 20.18 4.36 4.81
C ALA A 282 21.72 4.30 4.87
N ASP A 283 22.34 3.16 4.57
CA ASP A 283 23.81 3.02 4.55
C ASP A 283 24.47 3.54 3.26
N GLY A 284 23.65 3.93 2.26
CA GLY A 284 24.11 4.48 0.99
C GLY A 284 24.58 3.44 -0.03
N THR A 285 24.35 2.13 0.21
CA THR A 285 24.57 1.07 -0.79
C THR A 285 23.68 1.29 -2.01
N TYR A 286 22.44 1.79 -1.78
CA TYR A 286 21.51 2.20 -2.83
C TYR A 286 21.15 3.67 -2.70
N PHE A 287 21.10 4.36 -3.83
CA PHE A 287 20.70 5.76 -3.89
C PHE A 287 19.20 5.93 -3.64
N CYS A 288 18.36 5.09 -4.24
CA CYS A 288 16.91 5.16 -4.10
C CYS A 288 16.24 3.78 -4.02
N SER A 289 14.96 3.79 -3.58
CA SER A 289 14.10 2.61 -3.48
C SER A 289 12.69 2.92 -3.92
N ILE A 290 11.99 1.92 -4.48
CA ILE A 290 10.54 1.96 -4.68
C ILE A 290 9.86 1.37 -3.45
N SER A 291 8.88 2.09 -2.89
CA SER A 291 8.04 1.65 -1.77
C SER A 291 6.75 2.48 -1.71
N THR A 292 5.85 2.17 -0.79
CA THR A 292 4.61 2.93 -0.56
C THR A 292 4.82 4.08 0.44
N PRO A 293 4.04 5.17 0.39
CA PRO A 293 4.20 6.36 1.23
C PRO A 293 4.23 6.07 2.73
N ASP A 294 3.42 5.12 3.20
CA ASP A 294 3.33 4.71 4.59
C ASP A 294 4.63 4.11 5.16
N THR A 295 5.57 3.74 4.28
CA THR A 295 6.90 3.26 4.70
C THR A 295 7.92 4.39 4.93
N TYR A 296 7.53 5.67 4.76
CA TYR A 296 8.44 6.81 4.96
C TYR A 296 9.18 6.73 6.30
N VAL A 297 8.44 6.45 7.36
CA VAL A 297 9.00 6.35 8.72
C VAL A 297 10.08 5.27 8.82
N LEU A 298 9.92 4.13 8.13
CA LEU A 298 10.90 3.04 8.16
C LEU A 298 12.23 3.44 7.50
N PHE A 299 12.19 4.20 6.41
CA PHE A 299 13.39 4.78 5.78
C PHE A 299 14.02 5.85 6.68
N HIS A 300 13.19 6.74 7.24
CA HIS A 300 13.61 7.83 8.11
C HIS A 300 14.34 7.31 9.35
N ASP A 301 13.75 6.36 10.08
CA ASP A 301 14.33 5.81 11.30
C ASP A 301 15.65 5.12 11.04
N ARG A 302 15.74 4.32 9.96
CA ARG A 302 17.01 3.70 9.57
C ARG A 302 18.09 4.71 9.23
N LEU A 303 17.70 5.82 8.59
CA LEU A 303 18.62 6.89 8.26
C LEU A 303 19.06 7.65 9.53
N ALA A 304 18.14 7.93 10.45
CA ALA A 304 18.45 8.51 11.75
C ALA A 304 19.40 7.62 12.57
N ASP A 305 19.20 6.31 12.56
CA ASP A 305 20.11 5.35 13.21
C ASP A 305 21.54 5.43 12.65
N VAL A 306 21.70 5.62 11.33
CA VAL A 306 23.02 5.82 10.71
C VAL A 306 23.65 7.10 11.24
N TYR A 307 22.94 8.23 11.29
CA TYR A 307 23.49 9.49 11.81
C TYR A 307 23.81 9.42 13.31
N LYS A 308 23.04 8.69 14.10
CA LYS A 308 23.37 8.39 15.51
C LYS A 308 24.67 7.59 15.64
N ALA A 309 24.85 6.58 14.79
CA ALA A 309 26.08 5.80 14.77
C ALA A 309 27.31 6.63 14.37
N GLU A 310 27.12 7.68 13.56
CA GLU A 310 28.14 8.67 13.19
C GLU A 310 28.39 9.72 14.26
N GLY A 311 27.62 9.71 15.37
CA GLY A 311 27.85 10.57 16.54
C GLY A 311 26.88 11.75 16.69
N SER A 312 25.83 11.84 15.89
CA SER A 312 24.76 12.83 16.09
C SER A 312 23.94 12.51 17.35
N SER A 313 23.43 13.55 18.02
CA SER A 313 22.39 13.38 19.04
C SER A 313 21.09 12.87 18.42
N ASP A 314 20.15 12.39 19.24
CA ASP A 314 18.86 11.89 18.75
C ASP A 314 18.11 12.97 17.93
N GLU A 315 18.07 14.20 18.44
CA GLU A 315 17.41 15.34 17.78
C GLU A 315 18.11 15.74 16.46
N GLU A 316 19.44 15.79 16.45
CA GLU A 316 20.22 16.09 15.25
C GLU A 316 20.11 14.99 14.19
N ALA A 317 20.03 13.74 14.59
CA ALA A 317 19.89 12.60 13.70
C ALA A 317 18.50 12.59 13.04
N ASP A 318 17.44 12.85 13.79
CA ASP A 318 16.08 12.99 13.33
C ASP A 318 15.95 14.14 12.32
N GLN A 319 16.49 15.32 12.65
CA GLN A 319 16.51 16.46 11.74
C GLN A 319 17.26 16.14 10.44
N LYS A 320 18.46 15.54 10.52
CA LYS A 320 19.24 15.16 9.34
C LYS A 320 18.52 14.14 8.48
N ALA A 321 17.84 13.14 9.09
CA ALA A 321 17.06 12.17 8.36
C ALA A 321 15.92 12.83 7.59
N THR A 322 15.20 13.75 8.21
CA THR A 322 14.13 14.53 7.56
C THR A 322 14.66 15.38 6.40
N GLU A 323 15.80 16.04 6.57
CA GLU A 323 16.40 16.89 5.54
C GLU A 323 16.92 16.08 4.34
N ASN A 324 17.45 14.88 4.58
CA ASN A 324 18.19 14.09 3.60
C ASN A 324 17.39 12.93 2.96
N LEU A 325 16.22 12.60 3.48
CA LEU A 325 15.30 11.66 2.84
C LEU A 325 14.35 12.42 1.89
N GLY A 326 14.37 12.07 0.61
CA GLY A 326 13.41 12.54 -0.37
C GLY A 326 12.36 11.47 -0.67
N MET A 327 11.14 11.88 -0.96
CA MET A 327 10.07 11.02 -1.48
C MET A 327 9.39 11.76 -2.62
N VAL A 328 9.30 11.12 -3.79
CA VAL A 328 8.68 11.65 -5.01
C VAL A 328 7.92 10.54 -5.73
N GLU A 329 7.05 10.91 -6.66
CA GLU A 329 6.43 9.94 -7.58
C GLU A 329 7.48 9.15 -8.37
N LEU A 330 7.11 7.98 -8.89
CA LEU A 330 7.98 7.28 -9.83
C LEU A 330 8.21 8.14 -11.08
N PRO A 331 9.34 7.95 -11.79
CA PRO A 331 9.62 8.72 -13.00
C PRO A 331 8.43 8.69 -13.97
N GLY A 332 7.85 9.86 -14.28
CA GLY A 332 6.58 10.00 -15.01
C GLY A 332 6.65 9.63 -16.50
N LYS A 333 7.83 9.29 -17.04
CA LYS A 333 8.04 8.99 -18.47
C LYS A 333 8.87 7.74 -18.68
N MET A 334 8.35 6.80 -19.51
CA MET A 334 9.02 5.62 -20.00
C MET A 334 9.45 5.80 -21.47
N PRO A 335 10.56 5.20 -21.94
CA PRO A 335 10.89 5.21 -23.36
C PRO A 335 9.86 4.41 -24.16
N ALA A 336 9.31 4.99 -25.25
CA ALA A 336 8.25 4.35 -26.04
C ALA A 336 8.68 3.04 -26.71
N ASP A 337 10.00 2.87 -26.96
CA ASP A 337 10.57 1.65 -27.56
C ASP A 337 11.08 0.63 -26.51
N GLY A 338 10.95 0.92 -25.22
CA GLY A 338 11.43 0.07 -24.13
C GLY A 338 12.94 0.09 -23.90
N ASP A 339 13.71 0.96 -24.59
CA ASP A 339 15.17 1.06 -24.46
C ASP A 339 15.57 2.24 -23.56
N LEU A 340 15.89 1.95 -22.30
CA LEU A 340 16.29 2.93 -21.29
C LEU A 340 17.62 3.64 -21.60
N SER A 341 18.46 3.06 -22.46
CA SER A 341 19.78 3.64 -22.79
C SER A 341 19.72 4.80 -23.76
N LYS A 342 18.56 5.00 -24.42
CA LYS A 342 18.37 5.99 -25.48
C LYS A 342 17.47 7.14 -25.02
N LYS A 343 17.71 8.31 -25.63
CA LYS A 343 16.76 9.40 -25.62
C LYS A 343 15.87 9.25 -26.85
N GLY A 344 14.56 9.30 -26.67
CA GLY A 344 13.60 9.12 -27.76
C GLY A 344 12.20 9.55 -27.33
N ASP A 345 11.20 9.12 -28.09
CA ASP A 345 9.80 9.31 -27.73
C ASP A 345 9.49 8.57 -26.41
N THR A 346 8.56 9.10 -25.64
CA THR A 346 8.16 8.56 -24.34
C THR A 346 6.66 8.29 -24.29
N VAL A 347 6.29 7.37 -23.41
CA VAL A 347 4.93 7.15 -22.94
C VAL A 347 4.82 7.57 -21.48
N ASP A 348 3.63 7.87 -21.02
CA ASP A 348 3.40 8.18 -19.61
C ASP A 348 3.58 6.92 -18.75
N THR A 349 4.18 7.09 -17.59
CA THR A 349 4.26 6.03 -16.60
C THR A 349 2.87 5.83 -16.00
N VAL A 350 2.41 4.59 -15.97
CA VAL A 350 1.19 4.17 -15.27
C VAL A 350 1.56 3.15 -14.22
N VAL A 351 1.24 3.44 -12.97
CA VAL A 351 1.54 2.58 -11.83
C VAL A 351 0.31 1.79 -11.38
N MET A 352 0.51 0.68 -10.69
CA MET A 352 -0.56 0.03 -9.95
C MET A 352 -0.79 0.81 -8.66
N GLY A 353 -2.03 1.18 -8.37
CA GLY A 353 -2.41 1.81 -7.13
C GLY A 353 -3.46 1.03 -6.37
N GLY A 354 -3.66 1.37 -5.11
CA GLY A 354 -4.68 0.82 -4.25
C GLY A 354 -5.41 1.90 -3.47
N VAL A 355 -6.57 1.56 -2.96
CA VAL A 355 -7.31 2.39 -2.03
C VAL A 355 -7.49 1.59 -0.75
N ASN A 356 -7.09 2.17 0.37
CA ASN A 356 -7.36 1.57 1.68
C ASN A 356 -8.61 2.20 2.27
N GLY A 357 -9.37 1.42 3.00
CA GLY A 357 -10.63 1.89 3.58
C GLY A 357 -11.05 1.14 4.84
N TYR A 358 -12.09 1.66 5.49
CA TYR A 358 -12.72 1.01 6.62
C TYR A 358 -13.91 0.16 6.18
N GLY A 359 -13.81 -1.16 6.38
CA GLY A 359 -14.92 -2.10 6.26
C GLY A 359 -15.55 -2.41 7.63
N ILE A 360 -16.83 -2.81 7.64
CA ILE A 360 -17.54 -3.23 8.84
C ILE A 360 -17.78 -4.74 8.75
N SER A 361 -17.37 -5.47 9.76
CA SER A 361 -17.54 -6.92 9.86
C SER A 361 -19.02 -7.32 9.81
N ALA A 362 -19.36 -8.35 9.03
CA ALA A 362 -20.70 -8.93 9.04
C ALA A 362 -21.03 -9.70 10.33
N TYR A 363 -20.03 -9.90 11.17
CA TYR A 363 -20.14 -10.62 12.45
C TYR A 363 -20.33 -9.69 13.66
N THR A 364 -20.31 -8.35 13.44
CA THR A 364 -20.58 -7.39 14.51
C THR A 364 -22.03 -7.43 14.96
N GLU A 365 -22.26 -7.32 16.25
CA GLU A 365 -23.60 -7.14 16.83
C GLU A 365 -23.98 -5.65 16.96
N HIS A 366 -23.05 -4.72 16.59
CA HIS A 366 -23.15 -3.29 16.85
C HIS A 366 -23.04 -2.44 15.58
N ARG A 367 -23.76 -2.80 14.51
CA ARG A 367 -23.69 -2.15 13.19
C ARG A 367 -23.75 -0.62 13.27
N GLU A 368 -24.72 -0.08 14.01
CA GLU A 368 -24.92 1.38 14.09
C GLU A 368 -23.74 2.07 14.80
N ALA A 369 -23.22 1.46 15.86
CA ALA A 369 -22.02 1.98 16.54
C ALA A 369 -20.77 1.91 15.65
N CYS A 370 -20.65 0.90 14.78
CA CYS A 370 -19.58 0.82 13.79
C CYS A 370 -19.69 1.94 12.76
N ILE A 371 -20.90 2.28 12.28
CA ILE A 371 -21.12 3.41 11.37
C ILE A 371 -20.71 4.73 12.03
N GLU A 372 -21.07 4.94 13.30
CA GLU A 372 -20.65 6.12 14.09
C GLU A 372 -19.11 6.18 14.21
N PHE A 373 -18.46 5.04 14.46
CA PHE A 373 -16.99 4.98 14.50
C PHE A 373 -16.38 5.34 13.16
N VAL A 374 -16.87 4.76 12.06
CA VAL A 374 -16.32 5.03 10.72
C VAL A 374 -16.55 6.49 10.32
N ASN A 375 -17.73 7.08 10.62
CA ASN A 375 -17.96 8.51 10.41
C ASN A 375 -16.98 9.39 11.20
N PHE A 376 -16.68 9.02 12.45
CA PHE A 376 -15.68 9.71 13.26
C PHE A 376 -14.27 9.58 12.66
N ALA A 377 -13.85 8.35 12.34
CA ALA A 377 -12.53 8.05 11.78
C ALA A 377 -12.30 8.69 10.39
N THR A 378 -13.39 8.87 9.60
CA THR A 378 -13.36 9.55 8.30
C THR A 378 -13.73 11.04 8.37
N SER A 379 -13.86 11.61 9.58
CA SER A 379 -14.03 13.05 9.76
C SER A 379 -12.80 13.81 9.22
N ARG A 380 -12.98 15.09 8.89
CA ARG A 380 -11.90 15.93 8.37
C ARG A 380 -10.70 15.96 9.32
N GLU A 381 -10.96 16.05 10.61
CA GLU A 381 -9.91 16.11 11.63
C GLU A 381 -9.09 14.81 11.68
N MET A 382 -9.73 13.67 11.77
CA MET A 382 -9.03 12.38 11.88
C MET A 382 -8.33 11.98 10.60
N ILE A 383 -8.90 12.27 9.42
CA ILE A 383 -8.23 12.04 8.13
C ILE A 383 -7.00 12.94 8.00
N LYS A 384 -7.08 14.20 8.42
CA LYS A 384 -5.92 15.10 8.43
C LYS A 384 -4.82 14.58 9.38
N ARG A 385 -5.18 14.17 10.59
CA ARG A 385 -4.23 13.59 11.55
C ARG A 385 -3.58 12.32 11.01
N ARG A 386 -4.35 11.45 10.35
CA ARG A 386 -3.80 10.28 9.69
C ARG A 386 -2.76 10.64 8.64
N ALA A 387 -3.08 11.60 7.76
CA ALA A 387 -2.16 12.05 6.73
C ALA A 387 -0.89 12.69 7.31
N GLU A 388 -1.01 13.49 8.38
CA GLU A 388 0.14 14.10 9.07
C GLU A 388 1.06 13.09 9.74
N ILE A 389 0.50 12.06 10.38
CA ILE A 389 1.26 11.06 11.13
C ILE A 389 1.88 10.01 10.18
N LEU A 390 1.09 9.54 9.19
CA LEU A 390 1.48 8.40 8.35
C LEU A 390 2.01 8.81 6.97
N GLY A 391 1.94 10.09 6.59
CA GLY A 391 2.38 10.55 5.28
C GLY A 391 1.54 10.03 4.10
N VAL A 392 0.31 9.53 4.34
CA VAL A 392 -0.56 8.94 3.32
C VAL A 392 -1.43 9.99 2.63
N ALA A 393 -1.76 9.76 1.36
CA ALA A 393 -2.63 10.65 0.58
C ALA A 393 -4.10 10.35 0.85
N PRO A 394 -4.88 11.25 1.50
CA PRO A 394 -6.28 11.02 1.77
C PRO A 394 -7.14 11.02 0.51
N THR A 395 -8.20 10.20 0.49
CA THR A 395 -9.23 10.24 -0.55
C THR A 395 -10.16 11.42 -0.38
N ARG A 396 -10.20 12.03 0.80
CA ARG A 396 -11.03 13.18 1.12
C ARG A 396 -10.45 14.46 0.48
N SER A 397 -11.10 14.95 -0.58
CA SER A 397 -10.59 16.03 -1.45
C SER A 397 -10.30 17.36 -0.70
N ASP A 398 -11.12 17.72 0.30
CA ASP A 398 -10.90 18.93 1.09
C ASP A 398 -9.63 18.85 1.96
N VAL A 399 -9.27 17.66 2.44
CA VAL A 399 -8.02 17.44 3.18
C VAL A 399 -6.84 17.33 2.24
N ALA A 400 -6.95 16.60 1.11
CA ALA A 400 -5.89 16.48 0.13
C ALA A 400 -5.41 17.84 -0.39
N GLN A 401 -6.35 18.73 -0.70
CA GLN A 401 -6.06 20.11 -1.14
C GLN A 401 -5.37 20.96 -0.05
N GLU A 402 -5.76 20.77 1.22
CA GLU A 402 -5.15 21.51 2.33
C GLU A 402 -3.72 21.05 2.61
N MET A 403 -3.47 19.74 2.54
CA MET A 403 -2.16 19.16 2.84
C MET A 403 -1.11 19.59 1.81
N GLY A 404 -1.46 19.65 0.52
CA GLY A 404 -0.52 19.98 -0.55
C GLY A 404 0.61 18.96 -0.72
N GLY A 405 1.69 19.36 -1.41
CA GLY A 405 2.90 18.53 -1.56
C GLY A 405 2.60 17.16 -2.17
N THR A 406 3.29 16.13 -1.72
CA THR A 406 3.15 14.74 -2.20
C THR A 406 1.71 14.22 -2.14
N THR A 407 0.97 14.61 -1.12
CA THR A 407 -0.44 14.22 -0.94
C THR A 407 -1.33 14.72 -2.09
N SER A 408 -1.15 15.98 -2.49
CA SER A 408 -1.86 16.56 -3.64
C SER A 408 -1.42 15.90 -4.95
N MET A 409 -0.13 15.61 -5.10
CA MET A 409 0.41 14.94 -6.30
C MET A 409 -0.23 13.58 -6.54
N ILE A 410 -0.27 12.71 -5.53
CA ILE A 410 -0.90 11.39 -5.63
C ILE A 410 -2.38 11.51 -6.03
N PHE A 411 -3.08 12.49 -5.45
CA PHE A 411 -4.48 12.75 -5.79
C PHE A 411 -4.64 13.23 -7.24
N ASP A 412 -3.73 14.08 -7.72
CA ASP A 412 -3.70 14.59 -9.09
C ASP A 412 -3.36 13.48 -10.09
N SER A 413 -2.41 12.58 -9.75
CA SER A 413 -2.04 11.41 -10.55
C SER A 413 -3.19 10.41 -10.70
N LEU A 414 -3.99 10.20 -9.65
CA LEU A 414 -5.22 9.41 -9.76
C LEU A 414 -6.19 10.01 -10.78
N ASN A 415 -6.45 11.32 -10.66
CA ASN A 415 -7.36 12.02 -11.57
C ASN A 415 -6.84 12.09 -13.02
N ALA A 416 -5.52 12.10 -13.23
CA ALA A 416 -4.88 12.10 -14.55
C ALA A 416 -4.84 10.71 -15.21
N GLY A 417 -5.22 9.64 -14.50
CA GLY A 417 -5.15 8.27 -15.01
C GLY A 417 -3.73 7.66 -15.00
N HIS A 418 -2.80 8.24 -14.26
CA HIS A 418 -1.45 7.70 -14.08
C HIS A 418 -1.42 6.58 -13.02
N ILE A 419 -2.48 6.44 -12.24
CA ILE A 419 -2.69 5.35 -11.30
C ILE A 419 -3.78 4.43 -11.84
N SER A 420 -3.41 3.19 -12.15
CA SER A 420 -4.36 2.12 -12.45
C SER A 420 -4.72 1.42 -11.15
N LEU A 421 -5.92 1.68 -10.63
CA LEU A 421 -6.35 1.06 -9.38
C LEU A 421 -6.48 -0.46 -9.54
N MET A 422 -6.01 -1.16 -8.55
CA MET A 422 -6.13 -2.62 -8.45
C MET A 422 -7.61 -3.02 -8.51
N PRO A 423 -7.98 -3.97 -9.39
CA PRO A 423 -9.37 -4.39 -9.53
C PRO A 423 -9.95 -4.93 -8.22
N SER A 424 -11.17 -4.54 -7.93
CA SER A 424 -11.89 -4.93 -6.71
C SER A 424 -12.71 -6.20 -6.95
N VAL A 425 -12.01 -7.29 -7.16
CA VAL A 425 -12.59 -8.64 -7.33
C VAL A 425 -11.67 -9.68 -6.72
N LYS A 426 -12.23 -10.73 -6.11
CA LYS A 426 -11.46 -11.82 -5.50
C LYS A 426 -10.47 -12.50 -6.46
N ALA A 427 -10.79 -12.48 -7.75
CA ALA A 427 -9.93 -13.01 -8.81
C ALA A 427 -8.53 -12.37 -8.83
N VAL A 428 -8.34 -11.16 -8.25
CA VAL A 428 -7.06 -10.47 -8.18
C VAL A 428 -6.01 -11.27 -7.40
N ASP A 429 -6.41 -12.12 -6.48
CA ASP A 429 -5.48 -13.02 -5.77
C ASP A 429 -4.71 -13.96 -6.72
N GLN A 430 -5.19 -14.17 -7.94
CA GLN A 430 -4.58 -15.09 -8.91
C GLN A 430 -3.47 -14.44 -9.76
N ILE A 431 -3.26 -13.13 -9.68
CA ILE A 431 -2.26 -12.45 -10.52
C ILE A 431 -0.85 -12.47 -9.93
N TRP A 432 -0.73 -12.48 -8.59
CA TRP A 432 0.51 -12.19 -7.89
C TRP A 432 1.63 -13.18 -8.20
N ASP A 433 1.36 -14.48 -8.06
CA ASP A 433 2.34 -15.53 -8.28
C ASP A 433 2.78 -15.67 -9.75
N PRO A 434 1.86 -15.75 -10.75
CA PRO A 434 2.28 -15.88 -12.14
C PRO A 434 3.07 -14.66 -12.62
N MET A 435 2.62 -13.45 -12.30
CA MET A 435 3.30 -12.23 -12.74
C MET A 435 4.59 -11.99 -11.97
N GLY A 436 4.61 -12.16 -10.64
CA GLY A 436 5.83 -12.03 -9.85
C GLY A 436 6.91 -13.02 -10.29
N THR A 437 6.52 -14.25 -10.63
CA THR A 437 7.44 -15.25 -11.20
C THR A 437 7.99 -14.81 -12.55
N LEU A 438 7.15 -14.28 -13.44
CA LEU A 438 7.58 -13.78 -14.75
C LEU A 438 8.55 -12.60 -14.60
N LEU A 439 8.19 -11.57 -13.83
CA LEU A 439 9.02 -10.38 -13.61
C LEU A 439 10.39 -10.75 -13.02
N SER A 440 10.40 -11.62 -12.00
CA SER A 440 11.64 -12.15 -11.41
C SER A 440 12.49 -12.92 -12.44
N ASP A 441 11.87 -13.74 -13.28
CA ASP A 441 12.60 -14.56 -14.26
C ASP A 441 13.14 -13.72 -15.44
N VAL A 442 12.41 -12.64 -15.82
CA VAL A 442 12.89 -11.61 -16.77
C VAL A 442 14.09 -10.86 -16.18
N ALA A 443 14.02 -10.43 -14.94
CA ALA A 443 15.14 -9.77 -14.26
C ALA A 443 16.37 -10.66 -14.17
N LYS A 444 16.22 -11.97 -13.96
CA LYS A 444 17.31 -12.96 -13.96
C LYS A 444 18.08 -13.00 -15.26
N ASP A 445 17.45 -12.69 -16.38
CA ASP A 445 18.13 -12.72 -17.68
C ASP A 445 19.26 -11.69 -17.79
N ALA A 446 19.15 -10.55 -17.12
CA ALA A 446 20.25 -9.59 -17.04
C ALA A 446 21.51 -10.20 -16.37
N PHE A 447 21.32 -11.08 -15.39
CA PHE A 447 22.40 -11.75 -14.67
C PHE A 447 22.87 -13.01 -15.41
N ARG A 448 21.97 -13.74 -16.09
CA ARG A 448 22.35 -14.84 -17.00
C ARG A 448 23.28 -14.35 -18.10
N GLU A 449 22.94 -13.22 -18.72
CA GLU A 449 23.77 -12.61 -19.76
C GLU A 449 25.16 -12.26 -19.23
N LYS A 450 25.28 -11.62 -18.07
CA LYS A 450 26.56 -11.30 -17.43
C LYS A 450 27.39 -12.54 -17.09
N LYS A 451 26.75 -13.66 -16.76
CA LYS A 451 27.40 -14.94 -16.42
C LYS A 451 27.71 -15.78 -17.67
N GLY A 452 27.28 -15.35 -18.86
CA GLY A 452 27.41 -16.12 -20.11
C GLY A 452 26.47 -17.33 -20.18
N GLU A 453 25.39 -17.32 -19.42
CA GLU A 453 24.36 -18.33 -19.43
C GLU A 453 23.32 -18.05 -20.52
N THR A 454 22.45 -19.03 -20.80
CA THR A 454 21.39 -18.85 -21.79
C THR A 454 20.32 -17.90 -21.30
N VAL A 455 20.11 -16.81 -22.04
CA VAL A 455 19.02 -15.85 -21.86
C VAL A 455 17.72 -16.49 -22.34
N LYS A 456 16.64 -16.38 -21.56
CA LYS A 456 15.32 -16.96 -21.90
C LYS A 456 14.47 -16.00 -22.74
N TYR A 457 14.53 -14.72 -22.39
CA TYR A 457 13.68 -13.65 -22.95
C TYR A 457 14.59 -12.64 -23.67
N ALA A 458 15.08 -13.05 -24.86
CA ALA A 458 16.08 -12.28 -25.56
C ALA A 458 15.54 -11.07 -26.33
N ASP A 459 14.27 -11.11 -26.72
CA ASP A 459 13.61 -10.14 -27.58
C ASP A 459 12.13 -9.94 -27.22
N GLU A 460 11.50 -8.97 -27.86
CA GLU A 460 10.09 -8.62 -27.66
C GLU A 460 9.15 -9.82 -27.89
N ALA A 461 9.45 -10.68 -28.87
CA ALA A 461 8.61 -11.84 -29.19
C ALA A 461 8.61 -12.86 -28.04
N SER A 462 9.76 -13.16 -27.47
CA SER A 462 9.90 -14.06 -26.32
C SER A 462 9.29 -13.47 -25.03
N MET A 463 9.35 -12.15 -24.85
CA MET A 463 8.67 -11.46 -23.76
C MET A 463 7.14 -11.56 -23.93
N GLN A 464 6.63 -11.34 -25.14
CA GLN A 464 5.20 -11.43 -25.43
C GLN A 464 4.67 -12.86 -25.19
N GLU A 465 5.37 -13.89 -25.67
CA GLU A 465 4.99 -15.28 -25.39
C GLU A 465 4.91 -15.59 -23.89
N ALA A 466 5.84 -15.03 -23.10
CA ALA A 466 5.86 -15.20 -21.66
C ALA A 466 4.70 -14.50 -20.96
N LEU A 467 4.34 -13.29 -21.40
CA LEU A 467 3.15 -12.56 -20.92
C LEU A 467 1.86 -13.30 -21.26
N ASP A 468 1.73 -13.79 -22.50
CA ASP A 468 0.56 -14.58 -22.94
C ASP A 468 0.40 -15.84 -22.09
N LYS A 469 1.51 -16.51 -21.77
CA LYS A 469 1.51 -17.69 -20.91
C LYS A 469 1.12 -17.35 -19.47
N ALA A 470 1.63 -16.26 -18.89
CA ALA A 470 1.25 -15.82 -17.56
C ALA A 470 -0.23 -15.44 -17.50
N SER A 471 -0.72 -14.67 -18.48
CA SER A 471 -2.13 -14.29 -18.60
C SER A 471 -3.04 -15.53 -18.72
N LYS A 472 -2.63 -16.52 -19.51
CA LYS A 472 -3.35 -17.78 -19.61
C LYS A 472 -3.38 -18.56 -18.29
N SER A 473 -2.28 -18.59 -17.56
CA SER A 473 -2.20 -19.23 -16.24
C SER A 473 -3.15 -18.59 -15.24
N ILE A 474 -3.23 -17.24 -15.24
CA ILE A 474 -4.17 -16.47 -14.42
C ILE A 474 -5.60 -16.81 -14.80
N TYR A 475 -5.93 -16.77 -16.09
CA TYR A 475 -7.25 -17.11 -16.59
C TYR A 475 -7.67 -18.54 -16.19
N ASP A 476 -6.79 -19.53 -16.38
CA ASP A 476 -7.07 -20.94 -16.05
C ASP A 476 -7.31 -21.10 -14.53
N ALA A 477 -6.59 -20.37 -13.68
CA ALA A 477 -6.78 -20.38 -12.23
C ALA A 477 -8.15 -19.79 -11.84
N ILE A 478 -8.53 -18.64 -12.40
CA ILE A 478 -9.83 -17.99 -12.17
C ILE A 478 -10.96 -18.91 -12.60
N TYR A 479 -10.85 -19.48 -13.81
CA TYR A 479 -11.88 -20.41 -14.33
C TYR A 479 -12.07 -21.64 -13.46
N THR A 480 -10.98 -22.20 -12.92
CA THR A 480 -11.02 -23.38 -12.04
C THR A 480 -11.69 -23.06 -10.70
N LEU A 481 -11.55 -21.83 -10.19
CA LEU A 481 -12.20 -21.40 -8.95
C LEU A 481 -13.70 -21.09 -9.12
N SER A 482 -14.12 -20.79 -10.36
CA SER A 482 -15.51 -20.44 -10.67
C SER A 482 -16.41 -21.64 -10.96
N ASN A 483 -15.85 -22.85 -11.12
CA ASN A 483 -16.53 -24.12 -11.35
C ASN A 483 -16.36 -25.07 -10.16
#